data_d93af3ff74c295044376f8010d2d43f9
#
_entry.id   d93af3ff74c295044376f8010d2d43f9
#
_cell.length_a   1.000
_cell.length_b   1.000
_cell.length_c   1.000
_cell.angle_alpha   90.00
_cell.angle_beta   90.00
_cell.angle_gamma   90.00
#
_symmetry.space_group_name_H-M   'P 1'
#
loop_
_entity.id
_entity.type
_entity.pdbx_description
1 polymer ?
#
loop_
_entity_poly.entity_id
_entity_poly.type
_entity_poly.pdbx_seq_one_letter_code
_entity_poly.pdbx_strand_id
1 'polypeptide(L)'
;MTLKLGELAQALGARLEGDGSVEISKLNEIQVAASDEISFISNPKYLKYAETTQAAALIVPEDLEIDFPHLIRSANPKQAMLKALQLLNQKPRLASPGVHPSAILHPSVNVPDSAEIGPGVVVEEDVKLGENIIIEANTVIGSGCTIGEGSHLYPNVVLYNESLLGQNCIIHSCAVIGSDGFGFAVEAGQIEKIPQTGNVILGDDVEIGEIGRASCRERV
;
A
#
# COMPACT_ATOMS: atom_id res chain seq x y z
N MET A 1 7.55 15.48 -2.45
CA MET A 1 8.62 15.24 -3.44
C MET A 1 8.09 15.73 -4.78
N THR A 2 8.82 16.55 -5.51
CA THR A 2 8.42 17.00 -6.86
C THR A 2 9.19 16.16 -7.89
N LEU A 3 8.55 15.89 -9.02
CA LEU A 3 9.16 15.24 -10.19
C LEU A 3 9.07 16.20 -11.38
N LYS A 4 10.06 16.20 -12.25
CA LYS A 4 9.97 16.92 -13.52
C LYS A 4 9.03 16.17 -14.46
N LEU A 5 8.23 16.91 -15.22
CA LEU A 5 7.24 16.37 -16.15
C LEU A 5 7.87 15.42 -17.18
N GLY A 6 9.11 15.72 -17.63
CA GLY A 6 9.85 14.86 -18.53
C GLY A 6 10.25 13.51 -17.90
N GLU A 7 10.68 13.53 -16.63
CA GLU A 7 11.00 12.31 -15.87
C GLU A 7 9.75 11.46 -15.65
N LEU A 8 8.64 12.12 -15.33
CA LEU A 8 7.35 11.45 -15.16
C LEU A 8 6.90 10.80 -16.48
N ALA A 9 6.94 11.52 -17.60
CA ALA A 9 6.55 10.97 -18.90
C ALA A 9 7.42 9.77 -19.31
N GLN A 10 8.73 9.84 -19.08
CA GLN A 10 9.65 8.72 -19.33
C GLN A 10 9.32 7.51 -18.44
N ALA A 11 9.08 7.71 -17.15
CA ALA A 11 8.71 6.65 -16.22
C ALA A 11 7.36 5.99 -16.59
N LEU A 12 6.43 6.77 -17.15
CA LEU A 12 5.15 6.27 -17.64
C LEU A 12 5.25 5.54 -18.99
N GLY A 13 6.37 5.66 -19.70
CA GLY A 13 6.51 5.17 -21.07
C GLY A 13 5.58 5.91 -22.06
N ALA A 14 5.33 7.19 -21.83
CA ALA A 14 4.35 8.01 -22.54
C ALA A 14 5.03 9.17 -23.27
N ARG A 15 4.38 9.71 -24.32
CA ARG A 15 4.90 10.82 -25.09
C ARG A 15 4.57 12.15 -24.41
N LEU A 16 5.59 12.98 -24.19
CA LEU A 16 5.42 14.35 -23.71
C LEU A 16 5.24 15.33 -24.86
N GLU A 17 4.29 16.23 -24.74
CA GLU A 17 4.16 17.45 -25.52
C GLU A 17 4.22 18.63 -24.55
N GLY A 18 5.14 19.59 -24.79
CA GLY A 18 5.36 20.75 -23.94
C GLY A 18 6.72 20.71 -23.19
N ASP A 19 6.83 21.52 -22.14
CA ASP A 19 8.09 21.69 -21.39
C ASP A 19 8.26 20.59 -20.33
N GLY A 20 9.30 19.76 -20.54
CA GLY A 20 9.65 18.69 -19.60
C GLY A 20 10.29 19.14 -18.28
N SER A 21 10.66 20.42 -18.15
CA SER A 21 11.26 20.97 -16.94
C SER A 21 10.23 21.38 -15.87
N VAL A 22 8.95 21.40 -16.20
CA VAL A 22 7.85 21.72 -15.27
C VAL A 22 7.86 20.74 -14.10
N GLU A 23 7.83 21.28 -12.88
CA GLU A 23 7.78 20.48 -11.65
C GLU A 23 6.37 20.12 -11.27
N ILE A 24 6.15 18.84 -10.98
CA ILE A 24 4.86 18.28 -10.57
C ILE A 24 4.97 17.79 -9.13
N SER A 25 4.08 18.30 -8.27
CA SER A 25 4.03 17.94 -6.85
C SER A 25 3.15 16.73 -6.56
N LYS A 26 2.00 16.63 -7.21
CA LYS A 26 1.05 15.52 -7.04
C LYS A 26 0.08 15.41 -8.23
N LEU A 27 -0.71 14.34 -8.23
CA LEU A 27 -1.83 14.15 -9.15
C LEU A 27 -3.13 14.46 -8.43
N ASN A 28 -4.01 15.25 -9.08
CA ASN A 28 -5.31 15.65 -8.52
C ASN A 28 -6.42 15.61 -9.57
N GLU A 29 -7.68 15.74 -9.12
CA GLU A 29 -8.82 15.84 -10.02
C GLU A 29 -8.76 17.11 -10.85
N ILE A 30 -9.19 17.04 -12.13
CA ILE A 30 -9.07 18.15 -13.09
C ILE A 30 -9.77 19.45 -12.64
N GLN A 31 -10.83 19.34 -11.83
CA GLN A 31 -11.60 20.51 -11.37
C GLN A 31 -10.91 21.30 -10.26
N VAL A 32 -10.00 20.66 -9.53
CA VAL A 32 -9.36 21.23 -8.31
C VAL A 32 -7.85 21.25 -8.38
N ALA A 33 -7.26 20.72 -9.46
CA ALA A 33 -5.82 20.69 -9.63
C ALA A 33 -5.22 22.09 -9.66
N ALA A 34 -4.13 22.29 -8.92
CA ALA A 34 -3.37 23.55 -8.86
C ALA A 34 -2.27 23.60 -9.93
N SER A 35 -1.60 24.75 -10.04
CA SER A 35 -0.61 25.05 -11.08
C SER A 35 0.71 24.26 -11.00
N ASP A 36 0.91 23.49 -9.96
CA ASP A 36 2.01 22.55 -9.76
C ASP A 36 1.55 21.08 -9.74
N GLU A 37 0.31 20.82 -10.15
CA GLU A 37 -0.29 19.49 -10.12
C GLU A 37 -0.58 18.98 -11.53
N ILE A 38 -0.52 17.65 -11.70
CA ILE A 38 -0.95 16.98 -12.91
C ILE A 38 -2.36 16.41 -12.74
N SER A 39 -3.15 16.43 -13.81
CA SER A 39 -4.43 15.73 -13.84
C SER A 39 -4.52 14.77 -15.01
N PHE A 40 -5.67 14.14 -15.20
CA PHE A 40 -5.87 13.19 -16.30
C PHE A 40 -7.27 13.27 -16.90
N ILE A 41 -7.39 12.94 -18.19
CA ILE A 41 -8.65 12.79 -18.89
C ILE A 41 -8.69 11.40 -19.53
N SER A 42 -9.51 10.51 -18.97
CA SER A 42 -9.77 9.18 -19.53
C SER A 42 -11.17 9.05 -20.11
N ASN A 43 -12.05 10.04 -19.88
CA ASN A 43 -13.41 10.06 -20.38
C ASN A 43 -13.71 11.43 -20.99
N PRO A 44 -14.25 11.49 -22.21
CA PRO A 44 -14.58 12.74 -22.92
C PRO A 44 -15.47 13.72 -22.13
N LYS A 45 -16.26 13.23 -21.18
CA LYS A 45 -17.09 14.07 -20.30
C LYS A 45 -16.29 15.11 -19.50
N TYR A 46 -15.02 14.87 -19.26
CA TYR A 46 -14.14 15.75 -18.48
C TYR A 46 -13.42 16.78 -19.36
N LEU A 47 -13.50 16.69 -20.70
CA LEU A 47 -12.90 17.67 -21.63
C LEU A 47 -13.32 19.11 -21.33
N LYS A 48 -14.57 19.32 -20.96
CA LYS A 48 -15.10 20.64 -20.62
C LYS A 48 -14.36 21.34 -19.46
N TYR A 49 -13.65 20.60 -18.62
CA TYR A 49 -12.87 21.16 -17.53
C TYR A 49 -11.44 21.53 -17.92
N ALA A 50 -10.99 21.11 -19.10
CA ALA A 50 -9.65 21.43 -19.57
C ALA A 50 -9.44 22.93 -19.81
N GLU A 51 -10.52 23.65 -20.19
CA GLU A 51 -10.47 25.11 -20.39
C GLU A 51 -10.39 25.90 -19.08
N THR A 52 -10.79 25.31 -17.96
CA THR A 52 -10.91 26.00 -16.67
C THR A 52 -9.95 25.48 -15.60
N THR A 53 -9.32 24.33 -15.83
CA THR A 53 -8.37 23.75 -14.89
C THR A 53 -7.10 24.60 -14.77
N GLN A 54 -6.52 24.60 -13.57
CA GLN A 54 -5.20 25.20 -13.33
C GLN A 54 -4.07 24.16 -13.35
N ALA A 55 -4.38 22.90 -13.69
CA ALA A 55 -3.38 21.84 -13.74
C ALA A 55 -2.18 22.22 -14.61
N ALA A 56 -0.96 21.93 -14.12
CA ALA A 56 0.26 22.17 -14.90
C ALA A 56 0.33 21.30 -16.14
N ALA A 57 -0.19 20.08 -16.09
CA ALA A 57 -0.17 19.12 -17.20
C ALA A 57 -1.38 18.17 -17.13
N LEU A 58 -1.70 17.53 -18.27
CA LEU A 58 -2.75 16.52 -18.36
C LEU A 58 -2.20 15.20 -18.93
N ILE A 59 -2.59 14.07 -18.33
CA ILE A 59 -2.43 12.73 -18.92
C ILE A 59 -3.67 12.46 -19.77
N VAL A 60 -3.49 12.20 -21.05
CA VAL A 60 -4.58 12.06 -22.03
C VAL A 60 -4.36 10.86 -22.95
N PRO A 61 -5.43 10.33 -23.62
CA PRO A 61 -5.28 9.38 -24.72
C PRO A 61 -4.39 9.92 -25.84
N GLU A 62 -3.75 9.01 -26.59
CA GLU A 62 -2.85 9.38 -27.69
C GLU A 62 -3.58 10.13 -28.82
N ASP A 63 -4.82 9.76 -29.09
CA ASP A 63 -5.66 10.25 -30.18
C ASP A 63 -6.56 11.43 -29.78
N LEU A 64 -6.51 11.88 -28.53
CA LEU A 64 -7.35 12.97 -28.06
C LEU A 64 -6.85 14.32 -28.62
N GLU A 65 -7.67 14.97 -29.43
CA GLU A 65 -7.41 16.35 -29.87
C GLU A 65 -7.79 17.34 -28.76
N ILE A 66 -6.79 17.96 -28.17
CA ILE A 66 -6.96 18.95 -27.10
C ILE A 66 -5.80 19.97 -27.17
N ASP A 67 -6.12 21.24 -27.02
CA ASP A 67 -5.14 22.31 -26.89
C ASP A 67 -4.88 22.58 -25.40
N PHE A 68 -3.69 22.16 -24.94
CA PHE A 68 -3.26 22.35 -23.55
C PHE A 68 -1.73 22.47 -23.49
N PRO A 69 -1.17 23.31 -22.60
CA PRO A 69 0.27 23.63 -22.61
C PRO A 69 1.19 22.42 -22.49
N HIS A 70 0.82 21.46 -21.63
CA HIS A 70 1.65 20.29 -21.36
C HIS A 70 0.79 19.03 -21.30
N LEU A 71 1.08 18.07 -22.20
CA LEU A 71 0.34 16.83 -22.31
C LEU A 71 1.28 15.62 -22.19
N ILE A 72 0.86 14.64 -21.41
CA ILE A 72 1.43 13.27 -21.42
C ILE A 72 0.43 12.38 -22.16
N ARG A 73 0.78 11.98 -23.39
CA ARG A 73 -0.05 11.13 -24.23
C ARG A 73 0.25 9.66 -24.00
N SER A 74 -0.75 8.89 -23.67
CA SER A 74 -0.63 7.47 -23.34
C SER A 74 -1.70 6.64 -24.02
N ALA A 75 -1.31 5.47 -24.53
CA ALA A 75 -2.25 4.47 -25.05
C ALA A 75 -3.24 3.96 -23.98
N ASN A 76 -2.82 4.01 -22.70
CA ASN A 76 -3.68 3.67 -21.57
C ASN A 76 -3.60 4.73 -20.46
N PRO A 77 -4.38 5.82 -20.55
CA PRO A 77 -4.34 6.92 -19.58
C PRO A 77 -4.67 6.51 -18.15
N LYS A 78 -5.52 5.50 -17.96
CA LYS A 78 -5.85 4.99 -16.60
C LYS A 78 -4.65 4.32 -15.95
N GLN A 79 -3.93 3.50 -16.69
CA GLN A 79 -2.72 2.86 -16.19
C GLN A 79 -1.60 3.89 -15.95
N ALA A 80 -1.45 4.86 -16.84
CA ALA A 80 -0.52 5.96 -16.68
C ALA A 80 -0.85 6.78 -15.42
N MET A 81 -2.12 7.09 -15.17
CA MET A 81 -2.58 7.76 -13.96
C MET A 81 -2.24 6.97 -12.70
N LEU A 82 -2.52 5.66 -12.67
CA LEU A 82 -2.19 4.81 -11.50
C LEU A 82 -0.68 4.82 -11.21
N LYS A 83 0.14 4.69 -12.25
CA LYS A 83 1.60 4.72 -12.11
C LYS A 83 2.10 6.10 -11.69
N ALA A 84 1.51 7.19 -12.21
CA ALA A 84 1.81 8.55 -11.77
C ALA A 84 1.44 8.76 -10.29
N LEU A 85 0.30 8.26 -9.83
CA LEU A 85 -0.09 8.27 -8.41
C LEU A 85 0.94 7.55 -7.53
N GLN A 86 1.41 6.38 -7.95
CA GLN A 86 2.43 5.62 -7.22
C GLN A 86 3.75 6.39 -7.12
N LEU A 87 4.18 7.04 -8.22
CA LEU A 87 5.42 7.80 -8.27
C LEU A 87 5.35 9.10 -7.46
N LEU A 88 4.24 9.82 -7.54
CA LEU A 88 4.06 11.13 -6.88
C LEU A 88 3.64 11.00 -5.40
N ASN A 89 2.95 9.92 -5.04
CA ASN A 89 2.52 9.66 -3.66
C ASN A 89 3.45 8.70 -2.91
N GLN A 90 4.69 8.55 -3.35
CA GLN A 90 5.67 7.85 -2.52
C GLN A 90 5.76 8.58 -1.18
N LYS A 91 5.03 8.05 -0.20
CA LYS A 91 5.24 8.48 1.18
C LYS A 91 6.71 8.23 1.49
N PRO A 92 7.43 9.21 2.08
CA PRO A 92 8.76 8.90 2.57
C PRO A 92 8.63 7.68 3.46
N ARG A 93 9.43 6.66 3.22
CA ARG A 93 9.56 5.53 4.13
C ARG A 93 9.83 6.10 5.51
N LEU A 94 9.09 5.66 6.51
CA LEU A 94 9.15 6.23 7.87
C LEU A 94 10.51 5.95 8.54
N ALA A 95 11.25 5.01 8.01
CA ALA A 95 12.61 4.68 8.47
C ALA A 95 13.45 4.18 7.29
N SER A 96 14.77 4.29 7.41
CA SER A 96 15.70 3.51 6.61
C SER A 96 15.57 2.02 7.00
N PRO A 97 15.90 1.08 6.09
CA PRO A 97 15.96 -0.34 6.45
C PRO A 97 16.72 -0.55 7.76
N GLY A 98 16.20 -1.44 8.59
CA GLY A 98 16.80 -1.76 9.88
C GLY A 98 15.77 -1.96 10.99
N VAL A 99 16.28 -2.27 12.16
CA VAL A 99 15.49 -2.51 13.36
C VAL A 99 15.58 -1.32 14.31
N HIS A 100 14.42 -0.77 14.69
CA HIS A 100 14.39 0.32 15.66
C HIS A 100 14.88 -0.17 17.04
N PRO A 101 15.70 0.63 17.77
CA PRO A 101 16.28 0.20 19.05
C PRO A 101 15.27 -0.19 20.14
N SER A 102 14.03 0.25 20.06
CA SER A 102 12.96 -0.12 20.99
C SER A 102 12.13 -1.33 20.55
N ALA A 103 12.44 -1.95 19.42
CA ALA A 103 11.80 -3.20 19.03
C ALA A 103 12.34 -4.36 19.86
N ILE A 104 11.46 -5.31 20.17
CA ILE A 104 11.77 -6.52 20.95
C ILE A 104 11.61 -7.70 19.99
N LEU A 105 12.72 -8.32 19.63
CA LEU A 105 12.72 -9.50 18.78
C LEU A 105 13.28 -10.69 19.53
N HIS A 106 12.61 -11.83 19.40
CA HIS A 106 13.14 -13.08 19.95
C HIS A 106 14.45 -13.45 19.23
N PRO A 107 15.46 -14.02 19.94
CA PRO A 107 16.76 -14.35 19.36
C PRO A 107 16.74 -15.36 18.20
N SER A 108 15.66 -16.15 18.05
CA SER A 108 15.48 -17.08 16.93
C SER A 108 15.11 -16.40 15.61
N VAL A 109 14.69 -15.13 15.66
CA VAL A 109 14.19 -14.41 14.48
C VAL A 109 15.36 -13.90 13.64
N ASN A 110 15.41 -14.32 12.38
CA ASN A 110 16.34 -13.76 11.40
C ASN A 110 15.67 -12.60 10.69
N VAL A 111 16.23 -11.39 10.82
CA VAL A 111 15.71 -10.17 10.17
C VAL A 111 16.50 -9.90 8.90
N PRO A 112 15.85 -9.86 7.72
CA PRO A 112 16.52 -9.47 6.48
C PRO A 112 17.06 -8.03 6.53
N ASP A 113 18.20 -7.77 5.88
CA ASP A 113 18.80 -6.43 5.82
C ASP A 113 17.88 -5.38 5.14
N SER A 114 16.97 -5.83 4.28
CA SER A 114 15.99 -4.99 3.59
C SER A 114 14.74 -4.69 4.42
N ALA A 115 14.57 -5.33 5.59
CA ALA A 115 13.39 -5.16 6.42
C ALA A 115 13.41 -3.83 7.19
N GLU A 116 12.23 -3.24 7.37
CA GLU A 116 12.01 -2.05 8.20
C GLU A 116 11.16 -2.44 9.41
N ILE A 117 11.75 -2.39 10.61
CA ILE A 117 11.08 -2.75 11.88
C ILE A 117 10.97 -1.49 12.74
N GLY A 118 9.74 -1.03 12.95
CA GLY A 118 9.41 0.21 13.65
C GLY A 118 9.56 0.14 15.18
N PRO A 119 9.34 1.28 15.86
CA PRO A 119 9.44 1.37 17.32
C PRO A 119 8.35 0.55 18.01
N GLY A 120 8.73 -0.11 19.12
CA GLY A 120 7.80 -0.88 19.95
C GLY A 120 7.23 -2.15 19.30
N VAL A 121 7.76 -2.57 18.16
CA VAL A 121 7.40 -3.84 17.52
C VAL A 121 7.86 -4.99 18.42
N VAL A 122 7.00 -5.99 18.59
CA VAL A 122 7.31 -7.25 19.30
C VAL A 122 7.20 -8.40 18.32
N VAL A 123 8.27 -9.19 18.22
CA VAL A 123 8.31 -10.40 17.38
C VAL A 123 8.71 -11.57 18.27
N GLU A 124 7.81 -12.54 18.38
CA GLU A 124 8.00 -13.72 19.19
C GLU A 124 8.87 -14.78 18.50
N GLU A 125 9.00 -15.94 19.14
CA GLU A 125 9.87 -17.02 18.68
C GLU A 125 9.42 -17.63 17.34
N ASP A 126 10.40 -18.16 16.58
CA ASP A 126 10.19 -18.91 15.34
C ASP A 126 9.44 -18.17 14.22
N VAL A 127 9.37 -16.84 14.30
CA VAL A 127 8.80 -16.01 13.23
C VAL A 127 9.74 -15.95 12.04
N LYS A 128 9.20 -16.12 10.83
CA LYS A 128 9.91 -16.03 9.55
C LYS A 128 9.53 -14.75 8.84
N LEU A 129 10.52 -13.92 8.53
CA LEU A 129 10.37 -12.63 7.89
C LEU A 129 10.96 -12.67 6.47
N GLY A 130 10.15 -12.27 5.47
CA GLY A 130 10.59 -12.12 4.08
C GLY A 130 11.37 -10.83 3.83
N GLU A 131 11.97 -10.72 2.65
CA GLU A 131 12.67 -9.52 2.21
C GLU A 131 11.71 -8.33 2.01
N ASN A 132 12.24 -7.09 2.13
CA ASN A 132 11.51 -5.85 1.87
C ASN A 132 10.21 -5.67 2.66
N ILE A 133 10.06 -6.33 3.81
CA ILE A 133 8.90 -6.15 4.67
C ILE A 133 8.98 -4.83 5.44
N ILE A 134 7.81 -4.27 5.74
CA ILE A 134 7.67 -3.09 6.59
C ILE A 134 6.75 -3.45 7.74
N ILE A 135 7.25 -3.34 8.97
CA ILE A 135 6.47 -3.55 10.18
C ILE A 135 6.49 -2.27 10.98
N GLU A 136 5.35 -1.58 11.01
CA GLU A 136 5.25 -0.28 11.66
C GLU A 136 5.04 -0.40 13.18
N ALA A 137 5.04 0.74 13.85
CA ALA A 137 5.09 0.88 15.31
C ALA A 137 4.06 0.02 16.07
N ASN A 138 4.49 -0.54 17.21
CA ASN A 138 3.65 -1.28 18.17
C ASN A 138 2.93 -2.52 17.59
N THR A 139 3.37 -3.03 16.46
CA THR A 139 2.85 -4.28 15.90
C THR A 139 3.38 -5.47 16.70
N VAL A 140 2.51 -6.43 16.99
CA VAL A 140 2.84 -7.65 17.73
C VAL A 140 2.66 -8.86 16.79
N ILE A 141 3.70 -9.66 16.70
CA ILE A 141 3.73 -10.87 15.86
C ILE A 141 3.97 -12.06 16.75
N GLY A 142 2.95 -12.90 16.86
CA GLY A 142 2.98 -14.12 17.67
C GLY A 142 3.90 -15.21 17.11
N SER A 143 4.18 -16.18 17.95
CA SER A 143 5.13 -17.27 17.66
C SER A 143 4.77 -18.05 16.41
N GLY A 144 5.77 -18.47 15.65
CA GLY A 144 5.61 -19.33 14.47
C GLY A 144 4.98 -18.67 13.25
N CYS A 145 4.70 -17.36 13.26
CA CYS A 145 4.17 -16.63 12.13
C CYS A 145 5.14 -16.61 10.93
N THR A 146 4.59 -16.54 9.74
CA THR A 146 5.38 -16.30 8.52
C THR A 146 4.83 -15.07 7.81
N ILE A 147 5.71 -14.14 7.42
CA ILE A 147 5.37 -12.92 6.68
C ILE A 147 6.13 -12.94 5.37
N GLY A 148 5.41 -13.00 4.25
CA GLY A 148 5.99 -13.04 2.91
C GLY A 148 6.62 -11.71 2.50
N GLU A 149 7.50 -11.79 1.50
CA GLU A 149 8.25 -10.67 0.93
C GLU A 149 7.33 -9.50 0.55
N GLY A 150 7.82 -8.27 0.75
CA GLY A 150 7.14 -7.03 0.33
C GLY A 150 5.88 -6.69 1.14
N SER A 151 5.55 -7.47 2.17
CA SER A 151 4.35 -7.22 2.98
C SER A 151 4.53 -6.02 3.91
N HIS A 152 3.43 -5.28 4.12
CA HIS A 152 3.40 -4.08 4.95
C HIS A 152 2.35 -4.20 6.05
N LEU A 153 2.81 -4.23 7.29
CA LEU A 153 1.98 -4.22 8.48
C LEU A 153 1.98 -2.81 9.07
N TYR A 154 0.82 -2.17 9.06
CA TYR A 154 0.63 -0.84 9.61
C TYR A 154 0.65 -0.83 11.15
N PRO A 155 0.68 0.35 11.83
CA PRO A 155 0.80 0.41 13.28
C PRO A 155 -0.30 -0.36 14.03
N ASN A 156 0.08 -0.95 15.18
CA ASN A 156 -0.82 -1.66 16.09
C ASN A 156 -1.50 -2.90 15.49
N VAL A 157 -0.94 -3.52 14.47
CA VAL A 157 -1.41 -4.82 13.98
C VAL A 157 -1.04 -5.91 14.97
N VAL A 158 -1.93 -6.89 15.14
CA VAL A 158 -1.66 -8.08 15.96
C VAL A 158 -1.85 -9.32 15.10
N LEU A 159 -0.79 -10.12 14.97
CA LEU A 159 -0.85 -11.45 14.39
C LEU A 159 -0.79 -12.48 15.52
N TYR A 160 -1.82 -13.30 15.62
CA TYR A 160 -1.81 -14.45 16.51
C TYR A 160 -0.90 -15.57 15.97
N ASN A 161 -0.51 -16.46 16.87
CA ASN A 161 0.45 -17.51 16.60
C ASN A 161 0.14 -18.30 15.32
N GLU A 162 1.20 -18.73 14.63
CA GLU A 162 1.14 -19.59 13.45
C GLU A 162 0.38 -18.97 12.24
N SER A 163 0.06 -17.67 12.28
CA SER A 163 -0.54 -16.97 11.12
C SER A 163 0.45 -16.91 9.95
N LEU A 164 -0.04 -17.23 8.75
CA LEU A 164 0.77 -17.25 7.53
C LEU A 164 0.29 -16.16 6.58
N LEU A 165 1.16 -15.22 6.26
CA LEU A 165 0.94 -14.16 5.28
C LEU A 165 1.79 -14.44 4.03
N GLY A 166 1.14 -14.42 2.87
CA GLY A 166 1.81 -14.47 1.57
C GLY A 166 2.60 -13.20 1.26
N GLN A 167 3.02 -13.05 0.01
CA GLN A 167 3.80 -11.89 -0.45
C GLN A 167 2.90 -10.67 -0.67
N ASN A 168 3.49 -9.46 -0.56
CA ASN A 168 2.85 -8.18 -0.84
C ASN A 168 1.53 -7.95 -0.09
N CYS A 169 1.35 -8.56 1.08
CA CYS A 169 0.18 -8.32 1.90
C CYS A 169 0.20 -6.93 2.53
N ILE A 170 -0.97 -6.30 2.62
CA ILE A 170 -1.14 -5.01 3.29
C ILE A 170 -2.12 -5.21 4.43
N ILE A 171 -1.64 -5.04 5.67
CA ILE A 171 -2.48 -5.17 6.87
C ILE A 171 -2.61 -3.80 7.52
N HIS A 172 -3.81 -3.23 7.48
CA HIS A 172 -4.04 -1.88 8.00
C HIS A 172 -4.05 -1.84 9.53
N SER A 173 -3.85 -0.61 10.05
CA SER A 173 -3.71 -0.34 11.48
C SER A 173 -4.84 -0.96 12.31
N CYS A 174 -4.47 -1.50 13.48
CA CYS A 174 -5.38 -2.11 14.45
C CYS A 174 -6.11 -3.38 13.97
N ALA A 175 -5.72 -3.95 12.82
CA ALA A 175 -6.22 -5.25 12.41
C ALA A 175 -5.67 -6.35 13.33
N VAL A 176 -6.52 -7.30 13.68
CA VAL A 176 -6.18 -8.48 14.47
C VAL A 176 -6.43 -9.73 13.64
N ILE A 177 -5.39 -10.50 13.38
CA ILE A 177 -5.43 -11.69 12.54
C ILE A 177 -5.23 -12.93 13.41
N GLY A 178 -6.12 -13.91 13.28
CA GLY A 178 -5.98 -15.20 13.95
C GLY A 178 -6.53 -15.24 15.37
N SER A 179 -7.30 -14.22 15.80
CA SER A 179 -7.99 -14.29 17.09
C SER A 179 -9.02 -15.45 17.13
N ASP A 180 -9.22 -16.02 18.32
CA ASP A 180 -10.20 -17.05 18.53
C ASP A 180 -11.59 -16.68 18.02
N GLY A 181 -12.22 -17.59 17.31
CA GLY A 181 -13.63 -17.50 16.94
C GLY A 181 -14.57 -17.55 18.16
N PHE A 182 -15.80 -17.09 17.99
CA PHE A 182 -16.83 -17.18 19.01
C PHE A 182 -17.42 -18.60 19.03
N GLY A 183 -16.84 -19.46 19.88
CA GLY A 183 -17.30 -20.84 20.06
C GLY A 183 -17.38 -21.19 21.54
N PHE A 184 -18.57 -21.60 22.00
CA PHE A 184 -18.83 -22.04 23.39
C PHE A 184 -19.69 -23.28 23.37
N ALA A 185 -19.38 -24.24 24.25
CA ALA A 185 -20.22 -25.37 24.55
C ALA A 185 -21.01 -25.08 25.84
N VAL A 186 -22.24 -25.57 25.92
CA VAL A 186 -23.06 -25.49 27.14
C VAL A 186 -23.30 -26.91 27.61
N GLU A 187 -22.73 -27.27 28.75
CA GLU A 187 -22.94 -28.58 29.38
C GLU A 187 -23.33 -28.37 30.84
N ALA A 188 -24.43 -29.04 31.25
CA ALA A 188 -24.98 -28.92 32.60
C ALA A 188 -25.21 -27.49 33.11
N GLY A 189 -25.51 -26.54 32.21
CA GLY A 189 -25.72 -25.14 32.54
C GLY A 189 -24.43 -24.32 32.71
N GLN A 190 -23.27 -24.91 32.47
CA GLN A 190 -21.99 -24.21 32.44
C GLN A 190 -21.59 -23.88 30.98
N ILE A 191 -21.03 -22.71 30.78
CA ILE A 191 -20.54 -22.24 29.48
C ILE A 191 -19.04 -22.44 29.44
N GLU A 192 -18.56 -23.30 28.54
CA GLU A 192 -17.13 -23.55 28.33
C GLU A 192 -16.71 -23.05 26.94
N LYS A 193 -15.57 -22.36 26.89
CA LYS A 193 -15.00 -21.91 25.62
C LYS A 193 -14.43 -23.09 24.85
N ILE A 194 -14.77 -23.22 23.57
CA ILE A 194 -14.16 -24.18 22.67
C ILE A 194 -12.80 -23.61 22.23
N PRO A 195 -11.66 -24.26 22.54
CA PRO A 195 -10.35 -23.81 22.07
C PRO A 195 -10.29 -23.80 20.55
N GLN A 196 -9.71 -22.75 19.99
CA GLN A 196 -9.45 -22.67 18.56
C GLN A 196 -8.03 -23.19 18.29
N THR A 197 -7.90 -24.21 17.47
CA THR A 197 -6.64 -24.92 17.20
C THR A 197 -6.14 -24.69 15.77
N GLY A 198 -6.84 -23.88 14.97
CA GLY A 198 -6.45 -23.53 13.60
C GLY A 198 -5.67 -22.23 13.55
N ASN A 199 -5.05 -21.98 12.40
CA ASN A 199 -4.38 -20.72 12.10
C ASN A 199 -5.04 -20.01 10.91
N VAL A 200 -4.65 -18.76 10.67
CA VAL A 200 -5.07 -17.99 9.49
C VAL A 200 -3.99 -18.06 8.42
N ILE A 201 -4.41 -18.32 7.18
CA ILE A 201 -3.55 -18.31 6.01
C ILE A 201 -4.08 -17.25 5.03
N LEU A 202 -3.28 -16.22 4.78
CA LEU A 202 -3.53 -15.21 3.76
C LEU A 202 -2.65 -15.53 2.54
N GLY A 203 -3.24 -15.52 1.34
CA GLY A 203 -2.50 -15.64 0.09
C GLY A 203 -1.68 -14.39 -0.23
N ASP A 204 -1.11 -14.36 -1.44
CA ASP A 204 -0.37 -13.19 -1.92
C ASP A 204 -1.32 -12.04 -2.26
N ASP A 205 -0.80 -10.80 -2.23
CA ASP A 205 -1.50 -9.56 -2.61
C ASP A 205 -2.83 -9.30 -1.85
N VAL A 206 -2.97 -9.85 -0.63
CA VAL A 206 -4.15 -9.64 0.22
C VAL A 206 -4.05 -8.32 0.96
N GLU A 207 -5.12 -7.53 0.96
CA GLU A 207 -5.26 -6.32 1.74
C GLU A 207 -6.36 -6.48 2.80
N ILE A 208 -5.99 -6.36 4.08
CA ILE A 208 -6.91 -6.41 5.23
C ILE A 208 -7.08 -5.00 5.77
N GLY A 209 -8.32 -4.49 5.75
CA GLY A 209 -8.67 -3.20 6.34
C GLY A 209 -8.78 -3.25 7.87
N GLU A 210 -9.04 -2.08 8.44
CA GLU A 210 -9.43 -1.93 9.85
C GLU A 210 -10.79 -2.65 10.07
N ILE A 211 -11.06 -3.04 11.27
CA ILE A 211 -12.31 -3.65 11.75
C ILE A 211 -13.28 -4.14 10.66
N GLY A 212 -13.17 -5.42 10.30
CA GLY A 212 -14.18 -6.14 9.50
C GLY A 212 -14.20 -5.84 8.00
N ARG A 213 -13.19 -5.17 7.46
CA ARG A 213 -13.07 -4.91 6.02
C ARG A 213 -11.90 -5.66 5.41
N ALA A 214 -12.19 -6.83 4.82
CA ALA A 214 -11.24 -7.52 3.95
C ALA A 214 -11.56 -7.21 2.48
N SER A 215 -10.55 -6.84 1.70
CA SER A 215 -10.64 -6.79 0.24
C SER A 215 -9.50 -7.62 -0.34
N CYS A 216 -9.85 -8.65 -1.11
CA CYS A 216 -8.86 -9.42 -1.85
C CYS A 216 -8.71 -8.83 -3.24
N ARG A 217 -7.48 -8.66 -3.71
CA ARG A 217 -7.19 -8.24 -5.09
C ARG A 217 -7.39 -9.36 -6.09
N GLU A 218 -7.30 -10.61 -5.65
CA GLU A 218 -7.67 -11.78 -6.45
C GLU A 218 -9.04 -12.32 -6.06
N ARG A 219 -9.80 -12.71 -7.09
CA ARG A 219 -11.02 -13.50 -6.91
C ARG A 219 -10.61 -14.93 -6.60
N VAL A 220 -11.08 -15.42 -5.47
CA VAL A 220 -11.11 -16.85 -5.18
C VAL A 220 -11.99 -17.55 -6.21
#